data_0ed51456de7d3b99409bfcf5d97c751f
#
_entry.id   0ed51456de7d3b99409bfcf5d97c751f
#
_cell.length_a   1.000
_cell.length_b   1.000
_cell.length_c   1.000
_cell.angle_alpha   90.00
_cell.angle_beta   90.00
_cell.angle_gamma   90.00
#
_symmetry.space_group_name_H-M   'P 1'
#
loop_
_entity.id
_entity.type
_entity.pdbx_description
1 polymer ?
#
loop_
_entity_poly.entity_id
_entity_poly.type
_entity_poly.pdbx_seq_one_letter_code
_entity_poly.pdbx_strand_id
1 'polypeptide(L)'
;MNILGIETSCDETSVGVVDGDGRVLANVIATQVDIHARYGGIVPEVASRQHVLDIRPVCEQAVADAGIDWGDITAVAATHGPGLAGSLIVGLNFSKGLSAALGVPLIGVNHMDGHVYGAWARTEDRDIEPFQELVGEQPIMCLVVSGGHTELVLLEDHGKFRLLGETRDDAAGEAFDKAARVLGLRYPGGPEIQRVAENAPEAEPLPRAWMRGTDEFSFSGLKTAVLTRARKLGIYPPSTTGGSADPQIVAGIAKAFQDSVVDVLVTKTIAAAKRENCAGIVLVGGVAANGPLRETLVVKSPLPVSIPPFKLCTDNGAMIAMSGLVNYRNGRRDDWDLDVIPSLRIGTSSLV
;
A
#
# COMPACT_ATOMS: atom_id res chain seq x y z
N MET A 1 -24.80 -10.21 -2.78
CA MET A 1 -24.29 -9.07 -1.98
C MET A 1 -23.04 -8.58 -2.68
N ASN A 2 -23.02 -7.34 -3.14
CA ASN A 2 -21.88 -6.75 -3.83
C ASN A 2 -21.52 -5.42 -3.17
N ILE A 3 -20.27 -5.24 -2.80
CA ILE A 3 -19.74 -4.00 -2.24
C ILE A 3 -18.93 -3.30 -3.31
N LEU A 4 -19.24 -2.04 -3.56
CA LEU A 4 -18.50 -1.18 -4.45
C LEU A 4 -17.55 -0.33 -3.61
N GLY A 5 -16.24 -0.43 -3.84
CA GLY A 5 -15.20 0.30 -3.12
C GLY A 5 -14.57 1.39 -3.98
N ILE A 6 -14.41 2.57 -3.42
CA ILE A 6 -13.85 3.75 -4.09
C ILE A 6 -12.60 4.20 -3.35
N GLU A 7 -11.48 4.27 -4.09
CA GLU A 7 -10.17 4.71 -3.63
C GLU A 7 -9.70 5.95 -4.38
N THR A 8 -9.39 7.00 -3.64
CA THR A 8 -8.83 8.26 -4.17
C THR A 8 -7.87 8.93 -3.19
N SER A 9 -7.23 8.18 -2.29
CA SER A 9 -6.44 8.80 -1.21
C SER A 9 -5.17 9.52 -1.68
N CYS A 10 -4.64 9.15 -2.85
CA CYS A 10 -3.36 9.65 -3.34
C CYS A 10 -3.39 10.03 -4.82
N ASP A 11 -2.80 9.23 -5.69
CA ASP A 11 -2.68 9.49 -7.13
C ASP A 11 -3.31 8.40 -8.03
N GLU A 12 -4.02 7.44 -7.43
CA GLU A 12 -4.88 6.49 -8.12
C GLU A 12 -6.36 6.82 -7.90
N THR A 13 -7.11 6.92 -9.01
CA THR A 13 -8.57 6.84 -8.98
C THR A 13 -8.95 5.41 -9.25
N SER A 14 -9.49 4.71 -8.26
CA SER A 14 -9.84 3.31 -8.45
C SER A 14 -11.22 2.97 -7.89
N VAL A 15 -11.90 2.07 -8.61
CA VAL A 15 -13.17 1.49 -8.18
C VAL A 15 -13.10 -0.03 -8.33
N GLY A 16 -13.45 -0.73 -7.26
CA GLY A 16 -13.52 -2.18 -7.25
C GLY A 16 -14.89 -2.68 -6.79
N VAL A 17 -15.25 -3.87 -7.23
CA VAL A 17 -16.45 -4.57 -6.80
C VAL A 17 -16.06 -5.93 -6.25
N VAL A 18 -16.52 -6.24 -5.05
CA VAL A 18 -16.36 -7.57 -4.45
C VAL A 18 -17.71 -8.17 -4.10
N ASP A 19 -17.84 -9.49 -4.27
CA ASP A 19 -19.03 -10.21 -3.85
C ASP A 19 -19.05 -10.50 -2.33
N GLY A 20 -20.15 -11.15 -1.88
CA GLY A 20 -20.28 -11.56 -0.47
C GLY A 20 -19.20 -12.52 0.02
N ASP A 21 -18.54 -13.26 -0.85
CA ASP A 21 -17.48 -14.22 -0.49
C ASP A 21 -16.07 -13.65 -0.61
N GLY A 22 -15.97 -12.32 -0.85
CA GLY A 22 -14.69 -11.62 -0.99
C GLY A 22 -14.01 -11.86 -2.35
N ARG A 23 -14.74 -12.34 -3.35
CA ARG A 23 -14.23 -12.47 -4.72
C ARG A 23 -14.25 -11.11 -5.40
N VAL A 24 -13.13 -10.73 -5.98
CA VAL A 24 -13.00 -9.52 -6.78
C VAL A 24 -13.70 -9.75 -8.13
N LEU A 25 -14.80 -9.06 -8.36
CA LEU A 25 -15.54 -9.09 -9.62
C LEU A 25 -14.97 -8.08 -10.62
N ALA A 26 -14.52 -6.92 -10.12
CA ALA A 26 -13.85 -5.90 -10.91
C ALA A 26 -12.88 -5.09 -10.06
N ASN A 27 -11.84 -4.55 -10.69
CA ASN A 27 -10.90 -3.61 -10.08
C ASN A 27 -10.29 -2.73 -11.17
N VAL A 28 -10.88 -1.55 -11.36
CA VAL A 28 -10.47 -0.59 -12.39
C VAL A 28 -9.64 0.51 -11.75
N ILE A 29 -8.47 0.79 -12.33
CA ILE A 29 -7.51 1.77 -11.80
C ILE A 29 -7.14 2.74 -12.91
N ALA A 30 -7.31 4.04 -12.66
CA ALA A 30 -6.75 5.13 -13.44
C ALA A 30 -5.62 5.77 -12.64
N THR A 31 -4.38 5.51 -13.06
CA THR A 31 -3.17 6.03 -12.39
C THR A 31 -2.76 7.39 -12.95
N GLN A 32 -2.23 8.24 -12.09
CA GLN A 32 -1.72 9.57 -12.43
C GLN A 32 -0.19 9.61 -12.46
N VAL A 33 0.49 8.46 -12.43
CA VAL A 33 1.96 8.35 -12.37
C VAL A 33 2.63 9.17 -13.48
N ASP A 34 2.15 9.11 -14.73
CA ASP A 34 2.72 9.87 -15.86
C ASP A 34 2.55 11.39 -15.70
N ILE A 35 1.48 11.82 -15.05
CA ILE A 35 1.23 13.23 -14.76
C ILE A 35 2.25 13.71 -13.72
N HIS A 36 2.37 12.98 -12.61
CA HIS A 36 3.22 13.34 -11.47
C HIS A 36 4.71 13.13 -11.75
N ALA A 37 5.08 12.21 -12.64
CA ALA A 37 6.47 12.03 -13.08
C ALA A 37 7.10 13.32 -13.62
N ARG A 38 6.28 14.21 -14.26
CA ARG A 38 6.73 15.50 -14.78
C ARG A 38 7.15 16.47 -13.67
N TYR A 39 6.61 16.30 -12.47
CA TYR A 39 6.92 17.14 -11.29
C TYR A 39 7.95 16.48 -10.37
N GLY A 40 8.31 15.21 -10.63
CA GLY A 40 9.22 14.44 -9.80
C GLY A 40 8.63 14.00 -8.45
N GLY A 41 7.30 13.94 -8.36
CA GLY A 41 6.54 13.52 -7.19
C GLY A 41 5.09 14.02 -7.24
N ILE A 42 4.26 13.57 -6.30
CA ILE A 42 2.84 13.87 -6.27
C ILE A 42 2.59 15.35 -5.94
N VAL A 43 1.70 15.99 -6.71
CA VAL A 43 1.21 17.35 -6.47
C VAL A 43 -0.27 17.27 -6.07
N PRO A 44 -0.61 17.52 -4.79
CA PRO A 44 -1.95 17.25 -4.25
C PRO A 44 -3.10 17.94 -5.01
N GLU A 45 -2.91 19.19 -5.45
CA GLU A 45 -3.94 19.92 -6.20
C GLU A 45 -4.14 19.35 -7.60
N VAL A 46 -3.10 18.86 -8.25
CA VAL A 46 -3.19 18.18 -9.54
C VAL A 46 -3.93 16.86 -9.38
N ALA A 47 -3.58 16.09 -8.34
CA ALA A 47 -4.22 14.82 -8.04
C ALA A 47 -5.73 14.98 -7.82
N SER A 48 -6.14 15.90 -6.95
CA SER A 48 -7.57 16.10 -6.66
C SER A 48 -8.38 16.52 -7.89
N ARG A 49 -7.83 17.35 -8.76
CA ARG A 49 -8.49 17.75 -10.02
C ARG A 49 -8.63 16.58 -10.99
N GLN A 50 -7.62 15.73 -11.09
CA GLN A 50 -7.67 14.56 -11.96
C GLN A 50 -8.70 13.53 -11.47
N HIS A 51 -8.81 13.30 -10.15
CA HIS A 51 -9.85 12.44 -9.59
C HIS A 51 -11.27 12.86 -10.01
N VAL A 52 -11.55 14.16 -10.06
CA VAL A 52 -12.88 14.66 -10.51
C VAL A 52 -13.20 14.23 -11.95
N LEU A 53 -12.18 14.15 -12.82
CA LEU A 53 -12.35 13.75 -14.21
C LEU A 53 -12.51 12.23 -14.36
N ASP A 54 -11.78 11.47 -13.54
CA ASP A 54 -11.66 10.01 -13.72
C ASP A 54 -12.71 9.21 -12.95
N ILE A 55 -13.22 9.73 -11.81
CA ILE A 55 -14.00 8.92 -10.87
C ILE A 55 -15.27 8.33 -11.48
N ARG A 56 -15.99 9.11 -12.31
CA ARG A 56 -17.22 8.65 -12.95
C ARG A 56 -16.95 7.57 -14.01
N PRO A 57 -16.09 7.78 -15.03
CA PRO A 57 -15.82 6.75 -16.02
C PRO A 57 -15.21 5.49 -15.41
N VAL A 58 -14.34 5.60 -14.39
CA VAL A 58 -13.79 4.45 -13.68
C VAL A 58 -14.88 3.67 -12.94
N CYS A 59 -15.83 4.37 -12.32
CA CYS A 59 -16.94 3.74 -11.62
C CYS A 59 -17.90 3.02 -12.59
N GLU A 60 -18.27 3.66 -13.71
CA GLU A 60 -19.11 3.06 -14.77
C GLU A 60 -18.44 1.81 -15.36
N GLN A 61 -17.11 1.88 -15.60
CA GLN A 61 -16.35 0.74 -16.11
C GLN A 61 -16.28 -0.41 -15.10
N ALA A 62 -16.10 -0.13 -13.81
CA ALA A 62 -16.02 -1.16 -12.77
C ALA A 62 -17.33 -1.95 -12.64
N VAL A 63 -18.48 -1.28 -12.70
CA VAL A 63 -19.80 -1.94 -12.69
C VAL A 63 -20.00 -2.80 -13.93
N ALA A 64 -19.60 -2.29 -15.10
CA ALA A 64 -19.69 -3.04 -16.37
C ALA A 64 -18.78 -4.28 -16.35
N ASP A 65 -17.52 -4.15 -15.90
CA ASP A 65 -16.55 -5.25 -15.83
C ASP A 65 -16.96 -6.30 -14.80
N ALA A 66 -17.64 -5.89 -13.71
CA ALA A 66 -18.20 -6.82 -12.72
C ALA A 66 -19.39 -7.63 -13.27
N GLY A 67 -19.96 -7.24 -14.40
CA GLY A 67 -21.13 -7.92 -15.00
C GLY A 67 -22.39 -7.82 -14.16
N ILE A 68 -22.58 -6.72 -13.42
CA ILE A 68 -23.73 -6.46 -12.54
C ILE A 68 -24.43 -5.17 -12.95
N ASP A 69 -25.68 -5.02 -12.51
CA ASP A 69 -26.42 -3.77 -12.63
C ASP A 69 -26.25 -2.90 -11.36
N TRP A 70 -26.49 -1.59 -11.48
CA TRP A 70 -26.44 -0.66 -10.35
C TRP A 70 -27.35 -1.07 -9.18
N GLY A 71 -28.48 -1.73 -9.47
CA GLY A 71 -29.40 -2.25 -8.46
C GLY A 71 -28.87 -3.46 -7.67
N ASP A 72 -27.81 -4.09 -8.12
CA ASP A 72 -27.19 -5.23 -7.44
C ASP A 72 -26.18 -4.82 -6.37
N ILE A 73 -25.83 -3.52 -6.30
CA ILE A 73 -24.92 -2.96 -5.30
C ILE A 73 -25.63 -2.94 -3.95
N THR A 74 -24.99 -3.55 -2.94
CA THR A 74 -25.53 -3.65 -1.57
C THR A 74 -25.07 -2.49 -0.69
N ALA A 75 -23.84 -1.99 -0.89
CA ALA A 75 -23.30 -0.84 -0.19
C ALA A 75 -22.16 -0.20 -0.98
N VAL A 76 -21.92 1.10 -0.73
CA VAL A 76 -20.78 1.85 -1.26
C VAL A 76 -19.78 2.08 -0.14
N ALA A 77 -18.56 1.62 -0.33
CA ALA A 77 -17.44 1.84 0.57
C ALA A 77 -16.50 2.90 -0.01
N ALA A 78 -16.01 3.81 0.82
CA ALA A 78 -15.12 4.88 0.37
C ALA A 78 -13.98 5.12 1.35
N THR A 79 -12.78 5.33 0.82
CA THR A 79 -11.66 5.79 1.65
C THR A 79 -11.95 7.19 2.18
N HIS A 80 -11.93 7.32 3.52
CA HIS A 80 -12.07 8.61 4.15
C HIS A 80 -10.81 9.10 4.87
N GLY A 81 -9.75 8.28 4.88
CA GLY A 81 -8.43 8.58 5.43
C GLY A 81 -7.63 7.31 5.70
N PRO A 82 -6.31 7.44 5.94
CA PRO A 82 -5.50 8.64 5.67
C PRO A 82 -5.32 8.91 4.17
N GLY A 83 -4.83 10.12 3.84
CA GLY A 83 -4.53 10.49 2.45
C GLY A 83 -4.50 12.00 2.21
N LEU A 84 -4.40 12.40 0.94
CA LEU A 84 -4.44 13.80 0.54
C LEU A 84 -5.86 14.35 0.70
N ALA A 85 -6.03 15.39 1.52
CA ALA A 85 -7.35 15.94 1.88
C ALA A 85 -8.23 16.22 0.65
N GLY A 86 -7.69 16.90 -0.38
CA GLY A 86 -8.43 17.23 -1.60
C GLY A 86 -8.86 15.99 -2.39
N SER A 87 -8.02 14.98 -2.46
CA SER A 87 -8.28 13.72 -3.14
C SER A 87 -9.35 12.89 -2.41
N LEU A 88 -9.23 12.76 -1.09
CA LEU A 88 -10.23 12.10 -0.23
C LEU A 88 -11.61 12.75 -0.35
N ILE A 89 -11.67 14.11 -0.37
CA ILE A 89 -12.93 14.85 -0.52
C ILE A 89 -13.64 14.47 -1.82
N VAL A 90 -12.94 14.29 -2.93
CA VAL A 90 -13.54 13.90 -4.21
C VAL A 90 -14.18 12.51 -4.11
N GLY A 91 -13.42 11.50 -3.65
CA GLY A 91 -13.93 10.13 -3.53
C GLY A 91 -15.10 10.02 -2.56
N LEU A 92 -14.97 10.60 -1.37
CA LEU A 92 -16.02 10.51 -0.35
C LEU A 92 -17.31 11.20 -0.78
N ASN A 93 -17.25 12.42 -1.35
CA ASN A 93 -18.48 13.10 -1.79
C ASN A 93 -19.12 12.45 -2.99
N PHE A 94 -18.34 11.91 -3.93
CA PHE A 94 -18.88 11.08 -5.00
C PHE A 94 -19.59 9.85 -4.43
N SER A 95 -19.00 9.17 -3.47
CA SER A 95 -19.57 7.98 -2.82
C SER A 95 -20.85 8.30 -2.05
N LYS A 96 -20.93 9.43 -1.36
CA LYS A 96 -22.15 9.93 -0.73
C LYS A 96 -23.26 10.12 -1.76
N GLY A 97 -22.96 10.82 -2.85
CA GLY A 97 -23.93 11.03 -3.94
C GLY A 97 -24.42 9.72 -4.57
N LEU A 98 -23.50 8.78 -4.82
CA LEU A 98 -23.82 7.47 -5.38
C LEU A 98 -24.67 6.64 -4.43
N SER A 99 -24.28 6.54 -3.15
CA SER A 99 -25.03 5.85 -2.11
C SER A 99 -26.46 6.40 -1.97
N ALA A 100 -26.63 7.74 -1.99
CA ALA A 100 -27.94 8.37 -1.98
C ALA A 100 -28.77 8.03 -3.21
N ALA A 101 -28.18 8.08 -4.40
CA ALA A 101 -28.87 7.79 -5.65
C ALA A 101 -29.33 6.33 -5.73
N LEU A 102 -28.55 5.40 -5.19
CA LEU A 102 -28.87 3.96 -5.15
C LEU A 102 -29.75 3.57 -3.96
N GLY A 103 -29.87 4.42 -2.94
CA GLY A 103 -30.58 4.08 -1.70
C GLY A 103 -29.91 2.99 -0.86
N VAL A 104 -28.59 2.89 -0.93
CA VAL A 104 -27.79 1.87 -0.21
C VAL A 104 -26.89 2.51 0.86
N PRO A 105 -26.44 1.76 1.89
CA PRO A 105 -25.54 2.29 2.91
C PRO A 105 -24.22 2.80 2.37
N LEU A 106 -23.71 3.89 2.99
CA LEU A 106 -22.34 4.35 2.88
C LEU A 106 -21.48 3.72 3.99
N ILE A 107 -20.22 3.38 3.66
CA ILE A 107 -19.25 2.83 4.61
C ILE A 107 -17.92 3.55 4.44
N GLY A 108 -17.49 4.29 5.45
CA GLY A 108 -16.16 4.86 5.51
C GLY A 108 -15.12 3.78 5.79
N VAL A 109 -14.06 3.80 5.02
CA VAL A 109 -12.96 2.83 5.13
C VAL A 109 -11.66 3.57 5.43
N ASN A 110 -10.90 3.06 6.39
CA ASN A 110 -9.52 3.45 6.57
C ASN A 110 -8.67 2.82 5.45
N HIS A 111 -7.91 3.63 4.74
CA HIS A 111 -7.05 3.20 3.63
C HIS A 111 -6.10 2.06 4.03
N MET A 112 -5.51 2.13 5.24
CA MET A 112 -4.59 1.11 5.74
C MET A 112 -5.30 -0.20 6.06
N ASP A 113 -6.53 -0.13 6.58
CA ASP A 113 -7.40 -1.31 6.76
C ASP A 113 -7.71 -1.94 5.39
N GLY A 114 -7.93 -1.11 4.36
CA GLY A 114 -8.09 -1.54 2.98
C GLY A 114 -6.92 -2.41 2.51
N HIS A 115 -5.68 -1.93 2.68
CA HIS A 115 -4.49 -2.71 2.34
C HIS A 115 -4.46 -4.05 3.07
N VAL A 116 -4.69 -4.06 4.38
CA VAL A 116 -4.70 -5.30 5.16
C VAL A 116 -5.76 -6.26 4.65
N TYR A 117 -7.01 -5.80 4.47
CA TYR A 117 -8.10 -6.67 4.00
C TYR A 117 -7.96 -7.08 2.53
N GLY A 118 -7.21 -6.33 1.71
CA GLY A 118 -6.82 -6.75 0.36
C GLY A 118 -6.08 -8.09 0.31
N ALA A 119 -5.42 -8.49 1.40
CA ALA A 119 -4.76 -9.78 1.49
C ALA A 119 -5.74 -10.98 1.49
N TRP A 120 -7.02 -10.77 1.80
CA TRP A 120 -8.07 -11.79 1.75
C TRP A 120 -8.93 -11.73 0.49
N ALA A 121 -8.63 -10.82 -0.43
CA ALA A 121 -9.34 -10.75 -1.69
C ALA A 121 -9.07 -12.01 -2.54
N ARG A 122 -10.14 -12.65 -3.00
CA ARG A 122 -10.11 -13.84 -3.86
C ARG A 122 -10.15 -13.37 -5.32
N THR A 123 -9.25 -13.92 -6.12
CA THR A 123 -9.20 -13.66 -7.56
C THR A 123 -9.25 -15.00 -8.31
N GLU A 124 -9.44 -14.96 -9.63
CA GLU A 124 -9.45 -16.18 -10.45
C GLU A 124 -8.17 -17.03 -10.27
N ASP A 125 -7.02 -16.36 -10.11
CA ASP A 125 -5.71 -16.97 -9.95
C ASP A 125 -5.38 -17.32 -8.48
N ARG A 126 -6.25 -16.96 -7.53
CA ARG A 126 -5.99 -17.10 -6.09
C ARG A 126 -7.28 -17.49 -5.35
N ASP A 127 -7.50 -18.76 -5.24
CA ASP A 127 -8.48 -19.33 -4.31
C ASP A 127 -7.78 -19.50 -2.95
N ILE A 128 -7.96 -18.52 -2.06
CA ILE A 128 -7.38 -18.56 -0.73
C ILE A 128 -8.29 -19.40 0.13
N GLU A 129 -7.75 -20.47 0.72
CA GLU A 129 -8.33 -21.05 1.95
C GLU A 129 -8.61 -19.88 2.92
N PRO A 130 -9.77 -19.85 3.55
CA PRO A 130 -10.17 -18.69 4.31
C PRO A 130 -9.19 -18.47 5.46
N PHE A 131 -8.23 -17.57 5.23
CA PHE A 131 -7.39 -16.99 6.29
C PHE A 131 -8.29 -16.38 7.39
N GLN A 132 -9.58 -16.21 7.10
CA GLN A 132 -10.64 -15.85 8.03
C GLN A 132 -10.77 -16.79 9.24
N GLU A 133 -10.43 -18.06 9.10
CA GLU A 133 -10.46 -19.02 10.21
C GLU A 133 -9.29 -18.83 11.19
N LEU A 134 -8.22 -18.13 10.76
CA LEU A 134 -7.07 -17.84 11.62
C LEU A 134 -7.25 -16.58 12.46
N VAL A 135 -8.12 -15.65 12.03
CA VAL A 135 -8.44 -14.43 12.79
C VAL A 135 -9.52 -14.79 13.82
N GLY A 136 -9.16 -14.77 15.10
CA GLY A 136 -10.10 -15.05 16.20
C GLY A 136 -9.51 -15.91 17.32
N GLU A 137 -8.62 -16.86 17.01
CA GLU A 137 -7.88 -17.59 18.05
C GLU A 137 -6.49 -17.00 18.32
N GLN A 138 -5.82 -16.51 17.28
CA GLN A 138 -4.51 -15.87 17.39
C GLN A 138 -4.43 -14.65 16.47
N PRO A 139 -3.72 -13.60 16.89
CA PRO A 139 -3.58 -12.40 16.07
C PRO A 139 -2.73 -12.64 14.82
N ILE A 140 -2.85 -11.72 13.86
CA ILE A 140 -2.06 -11.72 12.63
C ILE A 140 -1.15 -10.50 12.61
N MET A 141 0.11 -10.72 12.29
CA MET A 141 1.07 -9.63 12.08
C MET A 141 0.93 -9.07 10.69
N CYS A 142 0.67 -7.78 10.57
CA CYS A 142 0.58 -7.08 9.29
C CYS A 142 1.78 -6.15 9.13
N LEU A 143 2.56 -6.35 8.07
CA LEU A 143 3.57 -5.39 7.61
C LEU A 143 2.95 -4.60 6.46
N VAL A 144 2.62 -3.35 6.73
CA VAL A 144 2.07 -2.42 5.74
C VAL A 144 3.18 -1.49 5.26
N VAL A 145 3.57 -1.61 3.98
CA VAL A 145 4.71 -0.87 3.41
C VAL A 145 4.32 -0.25 2.08
N SER A 146 4.29 1.09 2.04
CA SER A 146 3.91 1.85 0.85
C SER A 146 4.85 3.04 0.62
N GLY A 147 4.49 3.92 -0.30
CA GLY A 147 5.18 5.20 -0.54
C GLY A 147 5.17 6.12 0.67
N GLY A 148 4.05 6.16 1.40
CA GLY A 148 3.85 7.04 2.55
C GLY A 148 3.90 6.37 3.92
N HIS A 149 3.77 5.05 3.99
CA HIS A 149 3.64 4.33 5.26
C HIS A 149 4.62 3.16 5.37
N THR A 150 5.11 2.94 6.57
CA THR A 150 5.82 1.71 6.96
C THR A 150 5.43 1.41 8.40
N GLU A 151 4.57 0.43 8.58
CA GLU A 151 3.92 0.14 9.84
C GLU A 151 3.91 -1.37 10.13
N LEU A 152 4.13 -1.71 11.39
CA LEU A 152 3.84 -3.02 11.96
C LEU A 152 2.55 -2.94 12.75
N VAL A 153 1.56 -3.68 12.31
CA VAL A 153 0.22 -3.66 12.86
C VAL A 153 -0.19 -5.06 13.27
N LEU A 154 -0.76 -5.20 14.45
CA LEU A 154 -1.36 -6.45 14.90
C LEU A 154 -2.86 -6.40 14.65
N LEU A 155 -3.36 -7.31 13.83
CA LEU A 155 -4.78 -7.57 13.68
C LEU A 155 -5.19 -8.59 14.76
N GLU A 156 -5.80 -8.09 15.83
CA GLU A 156 -6.22 -8.90 16.99
C GLU A 156 -7.58 -9.59 16.75
N ASP A 157 -8.44 -8.95 15.96
CA ASP A 157 -9.75 -9.43 15.54
C ASP A 157 -10.21 -8.59 14.34
N HIS A 158 -11.23 -9.01 13.61
CA HIS A 158 -11.76 -8.21 12.50
C HIS A 158 -12.19 -6.81 12.96
N GLY A 159 -11.56 -5.79 12.36
CA GLY A 159 -11.75 -4.38 12.73
C GLY A 159 -10.98 -3.93 13.98
N LYS A 160 -10.23 -4.80 14.64
CA LYS A 160 -9.42 -4.47 15.81
C LYS A 160 -7.95 -4.52 15.51
N PHE A 161 -7.39 -3.36 15.27
CA PHE A 161 -5.97 -3.20 14.95
C PHE A 161 -5.21 -2.55 16.10
N ARG A 162 -3.99 -3.00 16.34
CA ARG A 162 -3.05 -2.39 17.28
C ARG A 162 -1.74 -2.06 16.58
N LEU A 163 -1.42 -0.79 16.48
CA LEU A 163 -0.14 -0.32 15.93
C LEU A 163 0.99 -0.69 16.91
N LEU A 164 1.99 -1.44 16.44
CA LEU A 164 3.17 -1.82 17.23
C LEU A 164 4.35 -0.90 16.95
N GLY A 165 4.53 -0.49 15.71
CA GLY A 165 5.60 0.39 15.29
C GLY A 165 5.35 1.00 13.93
N GLU A 166 5.87 2.19 13.74
CA GLU A 166 5.80 2.95 12.50
C GLU A 166 7.17 3.52 12.14
N THR A 167 7.34 4.03 10.93
CA THR A 167 8.56 4.75 10.60
C THR A 167 8.61 6.10 11.31
N ARG A 168 9.79 6.48 11.81
CA ARG A 168 10.04 7.78 12.46
C ARG A 168 10.43 8.88 11.48
N ASP A 169 10.71 8.51 10.23
CA ASP A 169 11.16 9.43 9.20
C ASP A 169 10.62 8.99 7.83
N ASP A 170 11.48 8.75 6.84
CA ASP A 170 11.05 8.32 5.52
C ASP A 170 10.35 6.96 5.57
N ALA A 171 9.22 6.80 4.87
CA ALA A 171 8.67 5.48 4.59
C ALA A 171 9.61 4.68 3.66
N ALA A 172 9.47 3.35 3.67
CA ALA A 172 10.34 2.50 2.84
C ALA A 172 10.23 2.85 1.34
N GLY A 173 9.03 3.06 0.81
CA GLY A 173 8.84 3.45 -0.59
C GLY A 173 9.44 4.81 -0.90
N GLU A 174 9.24 5.80 -0.03
CA GLU A 174 9.87 7.11 -0.15
C GLU A 174 11.41 7.00 -0.12
N ALA A 175 11.96 6.10 0.69
CA ALA A 175 13.40 5.84 0.74
C ALA A 175 13.90 5.23 -0.58
N PHE A 176 13.12 4.33 -1.21
CA PHE A 176 13.41 3.81 -2.57
C PHE A 176 13.44 4.93 -3.61
N ASP A 177 12.45 5.83 -3.62
CA ASP A 177 12.38 6.94 -4.57
C ASP A 177 13.56 7.92 -4.38
N LYS A 178 13.89 8.23 -3.13
CA LYS A 178 15.04 9.10 -2.79
C LYS A 178 16.36 8.46 -3.19
N ALA A 179 16.55 7.17 -2.99
CA ALA A 179 17.76 6.44 -3.39
C ALA A 179 17.87 6.37 -4.92
N ALA A 180 16.78 6.06 -5.62
CA ALA A 180 16.72 6.07 -7.08
C ALA A 180 17.13 7.42 -7.66
N ARG A 181 16.60 8.51 -7.11
CA ARG A 181 16.96 9.87 -7.52
C ARG A 181 18.45 10.16 -7.34
N VAL A 182 19.07 9.73 -6.23
CA VAL A 182 20.52 9.87 -6.00
C VAL A 182 21.32 9.10 -7.05
N LEU A 183 20.83 7.93 -7.47
CA LEU A 183 21.47 7.07 -8.46
C LEU A 183 21.17 7.47 -9.91
N GLY A 184 20.37 8.52 -10.15
CA GLY A 184 19.98 8.96 -11.48
C GLY A 184 19.00 8.02 -12.20
N LEU A 185 18.26 7.20 -11.43
CA LEU A 185 17.23 6.30 -11.92
C LEU A 185 15.87 7.02 -12.06
N ARG A 186 14.96 6.41 -12.80
CA ARG A 186 13.63 6.98 -13.08
C ARG A 186 12.70 6.84 -11.86
N TYR A 187 11.60 7.60 -11.91
CA TYR A 187 10.46 7.45 -11.03
C TYR A 187 9.40 6.51 -11.69
N PRO A 188 8.73 5.64 -10.92
CA PRO A 188 8.89 5.37 -9.47
C PRO A 188 10.17 4.58 -9.16
N GLY A 189 10.81 4.91 -8.04
CA GLY A 189 12.14 4.41 -7.69
C GLY A 189 12.20 2.93 -7.28
N GLY A 190 11.15 2.41 -6.64
CA GLY A 190 11.11 1.03 -6.19
C GLY A 190 11.34 0.01 -7.32
N PRO A 191 10.52 0.00 -8.38
CA PRO A 191 10.71 -0.87 -9.54
C PRO A 191 12.06 -0.68 -10.23
N GLU A 192 12.54 0.55 -10.34
CA GLU A 192 13.83 0.84 -10.98
C GLU A 192 15.01 0.32 -10.17
N ILE A 193 15.02 0.51 -8.84
CA ILE A 193 16.02 -0.07 -7.94
C ILE A 193 16.04 -1.59 -8.08
N GLN A 194 14.88 -2.24 -8.03
CA GLN A 194 14.77 -3.69 -8.18
C GLN A 194 15.35 -4.15 -9.51
N ARG A 195 14.93 -3.54 -10.62
CA ARG A 195 15.37 -3.89 -11.98
C ARG A 195 16.89 -3.79 -12.14
N VAL A 196 17.51 -2.73 -11.66
CA VAL A 196 18.97 -2.57 -11.80
C VAL A 196 19.74 -3.45 -10.82
N ALA A 197 19.15 -3.82 -9.68
CA ALA A 197 19.75 -4.68 -8.67
C ALA A 197 19.73 -6.17 -9.05
N GLU A 198 18.88 -6.61 -9.99
CA GLU A 198 18.70 -8.03 -10.36
C GLU A 198 20.00 -8.74 -10.76
N ASN A 199 20.83 -8.07 -11.55
CA ASN A 199 22.08 -8.62 -12.06
C ASN A 199 23.31 -7.86 -11.49
N ALA A 200 23.16 -7.30 -10.29
CA ALA A 200 24.22 -6.52 -9.69
C ALA A 200 25.36 -7.43 -9.21
N PRO A 201 26.62 -6.99 -9.34
CA PRO A 201 27.73 -7.65 -8.70
C PRO A 201 27.60 -7.57 -7.18
N GLU A 202 28.36 -8.41 -6.47
CA GLU A 202 28.52 -8.24 -5.05
C GLU A 202 29.02 -6.83 -4.73
N ALA A 203 28.36 -6.17 -3.80
CA ALA A 203 28.72 -4.83 -3.36
C ALA A 203 28.88 -4.79 -1.86
N GLU A 204 29.72 -3.86 -1.41
CA GLU A 204 29.90 -3.59 0.02
C GLU A 204 28.54 -3.26 0.65
N PRO A 205 28.13 -3.92 1.75
CA PRO A 205 26.84 -3.69 2.38
C PRO A 205 26.63 -2.23 2.81
N LEU A 206 25.41 -1.77 2.77
CA LEU A 206 25.00 -0.51 3.40
C LEU A 206 24.55 -0.76 4.86
N PRO A 207 24.56 0.27 5.73
CA PRO A 207 24.09 0.14 7.10
C PRO A 207 22.63 -0.33 7.18
N ARG A 208 22.29 -1.02 8.27
CA ARG A 208 20.92 -1.39 8.62
C ARG A 208 20.45 -0.53 9.79
N ALA A 209 19.37 0.22 9.60
CA ALA A 209 18.80 1.07 10.65
C ALA A 209 17.90 0.26 11.60
N TRP A 210 18.52 -0.50 12.50
CA TRP A 210 17.78 -1.46 13.33
C TRP A 210 16.82 -0.85 14.35
N MET A 211 16.99 0.39 14.79
CA MET A 211 16.19 0.98 15.87
C MET A 211 16.00 -0.03 17.03
N ARG A 212 17.11 -0.51 17.57
CA ARG A 212 17.17 -1.62 18.54
C ARG A 212 16.26 -1.37 19.75
N GLY A 213 15.57 -2.42 20.20
CA GLY A 213 14.64 -2.37 21.34
C GLY A 213 13.28 -1.76 21.04
N THR A 214 12.98 -1.47 19.77
CA THR A 214 11.68 -0.95 19.32
C THR A 214 11.19 -1.70 18.07
N ASP A 215 9.90 -1.60 17.77
CA ASP A 215 9.31 -2.09 16.52
C ASP A 215 9.31 -1.01 15.42
N GLU A 216 9.79 0.17 15.72
CA GLU A 216 9.82 1.31 14.81
C GLU A 216 10.87 1.15 13.71
N PHE A 217 10.66 1.86 12.61
CA PHE A 217 11.57 1.91 11.46
C PHE A 217 12.20 3.29 11.30
N SER A 218 13.29 3.34 10.53
CA SER A 218 13.93 4.57 10.08
C SER A 218 14.73 4.28 8.82
N PHE A 219 14.58 5.10 7.78
CA PHE A 219 15.28 4.93 6.50
C PHE A 219 16.02 6.17 6.03
N SER A 220 15.87 7.32 6.68
CA SER A 220 16.54 8.57 6.28
C SER A 220 18.07 8.46 6.33
N GLY A 221 18.62 7.72 7.29
CA GLY A 221 20.06 7.45 7.41
C GLY A 221 20.60 6.62 6.24
N LEU A 222 19.79 5.73 5.68
CA LEU A 222 20.17 4.89 4.55
C LEU A 222 20.32 5.71 3.26
N LYS A 223 19.44 6.70 3.02
CA LYS A 223 19.60 7.68 1.93
C LYS A 223 20.95 8.40 2.01
N THR A 224 21.34 8.82 3.21
CA THR A 224 22.65 9.49 3.44
C THR A 224 23.81 8.57 3.12
N ALA A 225 23.70 7.28 3.48
CA ALA A 225 24.72 6.27 3.16
C ALA A 225 24.84 6.04 1.63
N VAL A 226 23.72 5.95 0.92
CA VAL A 226 23.70 5.90 -0.56
C VAL A 226 24.39 7.11 -1.17
N LEU A 227 24.01 8.33 -0.74
CA LEU A 227 24.57 9.58 -1.22
C LEU A 227 26.10 9.66 -0.98
N THR A 228 26.55 9.27 0.21
CA THR A 228 27.97 9.26 0.56
C THR A 228 28.76 8.31 -0.33
N ARG A 229 28.21 7.10 -0.57
CA ARG A 229 28.82 6.11 -1.46
C ARG A 229 28.84 6.57 -2.91
N ALA A 230 27.74 7.12 -3.39
CA ALA A 230 27.60 7.67 -4.76
C ALA A 230 28.62 8.80 -5.01
N ARG A 231 28.83 9.69 -4.01
CA ARG A 231 29.86 10.73 -4.10
C ARG A 231 31.28 10.17 -4.12
N LYS A 232 31.58 9.20 -3.23
CA LYS A 232 32.90 8.54 -3.17
C LYS A 232 33.27 7.84 -4.48
N LEU A 233 32.28 7.30 -5.19
CA LEU A 233 32.45 6.60 -6.47
C LEU A 233 32.27 7.53 -7.70
N GLY A 234 32.08 8.82 -7.48
CA GLY A 234 32.01 9.83 -8.55
C GLY A 234 30.75 9.78 -9.42
N ILE A 235 29.68 9.12 -8.94
CA ILE A 235 28.40 9.03 -9.68
C ILE A 235 27.36 10.06 -9.22
N TYR A 236 27.64 10.86 -8.20
CA TYR A 236 26.76 11.94 -7.75
C TYR A 236 27.52 13.27 -7.71
N PRO A 237 26.95 14.39 -8.19
CA PRO A 237 25.62 14.47 -8.81
C PRO A 237 25.56 13.69 -10.16
N PRO A 238 24.38 13.20 -10.57
CA PRO A 238 24.22 12.58 -11.88
C PRO A 238 24.68 13.53 -12.97
N SER A 239 25.47 13.04 -13.93
CA SER A 239 26.04 13.87 -14.99
C SER A 239 24.92 14.43 -15.88
N THR A 240 24.86 15.76 -16.00
CA THR A 240 24.00 16.46 -16.96
C THR A 240 24.62 16.58 -18.36
N THR A 241 25.91 16.23 -18.49
CA THR A 241 26.71 16.43 -19.71
C THR A 241 27.07 15.15 -20.49
N GLY A 242 26.31 14.04 -20.23
CA GLY A 242 26.37 12.84 -21.07
C GLY A 242 27.41 11.77 -20.68
N GLY A 243 28.09 11.90 -19.54
CA GLY A 243 28.85 10.81 -18.94
C GLY A 243 27.95 9.93 -18.09
N SER A 244 27.52 8.77 -18.60
CA SER A 244 26.77 7.79 -17.82
C SER A 244 27.64 7.23 -16.70
N ALA A 245 27.14 7.21 -15.47
CA ALA A 245 27.77 6.45 -14.39
C ALA A 245 27.93 4.97 -14.82
N ASP A 246 28.98 4.29 -14.36
CA ASP A 246 29.14 2.88 -14.64
C ASP A 246 27.90 2.11 -14.15
N PRO A 247 27.16 1.44 -15.05
CA PRO A 247 25.94 0.71 -14.69
C PRO A 247 26.15 -0.35 -13.59
N GLN A 248 27.34 -0.95 -13.52
CA GLN A 248 27.67 -1.97 -12.54
C GLN A 248 27.84 -1.36 -11.12
N ILE A 249 28.38 -0.15 -11.05
CA ILE A 249 28.50 0.59 -9.78
C ILE A 249 27.10 0.98 -9.30
N VAL A 250 26.26 1.50 -10.17
CA VAL A 250 24.87 1.86 -9.85
C VAL A 250 24.09 0.64 -9.37
N ALA A 251 24.20 -0.48 -10.10
CA ALA A 251 23.55 -1.75 -9.76
C ALA A 251 23.98 -2.27 -8.38
N GLY A 252 25.29 -2.25 -8.09
CA GLY A 252 25.81 -2.68 -6.80
C GLY A 252 25.30 -1.84 -5.63
N ILE A 253 25.20 -0.51 -5.78
CA ILE A 253 24.65 0.36 -4.73
C ILE A 253 23.13 0.12 -4.58
N ALA A 254 22.40 -0.02 -5.70
CA ALA A 254 20.97 -0.30 -5.69
C ALA A 254 20.66 -1.60 -4.95
N LYS A 255 21.44 -2.67 -5.23
CA LYS A 255 21.33 -3.95 -4.53
C LYS A 255 21.60 -3.82 -3.04
N ALA A 256 22.72 -3.20 -2.67
CA ALA A 256 23.09 -3.02 -1.25
C ALA A 256 22.04 -2.20 -0.48
N PHE A 257 21.41 -1.21 -1.14
CA PHE A 257 20.29 -0.44 -0.59
C PHE A 257 19.06 -1.33 -0.37
N GLN A 258 18.61 -2.03 -1.41
CA GLN A 258 17.46 -2.93 -1.34
C GLN A 258 17.64 -4.00 -0.27
N ASP A 259 18.80 -4.66 -0.23
CA ASP A 259 19.12 -5.68 0.78
C ASP A 259 19.05 -5.11 2.21
N SER A 260 19.46 -3.84 2.39
CA SER A 260 19.41 -3.19 3.71
C SER A 260 17.97 -2.91 4.16
N VAL A 261 17.10 -2.47 3.26
CA VAL A 261 15.67 -2.24 3.57
C VAL A 261 14.98 -3.57 3.85
N VAL A 262 15.16 -4.57 2.97
CA VAL A 262 14.54 -5.89 3.09
C VAL A 262 14.94 -6.59 4.39
N ASP A 263 16.23 -6.58 4.75
CA ASP A 263 16.72 -7.20 5.99
C ASP A 263 16.02 -6.60 7.24
N VAL A 264 15.89 -5.28 7.30
CA VAL A 264 15.26 -4.60 8.44
C VAL A 264 13.78 -4.92 8.52
N LEU A 265 13.05 -4.78 7.40
CA LEU A 265 11.62 -5.06 7.34
C LEU A 265 11.32 -6.50 7.76
N VAL A 266 11.98 -7.47 7.13
CA VAL A 266 11.73 -8.89 7.37
C VAL A 266 12.10 -9.31 8.80
N THR A 267 13.26 -8.89 9.28
CA THR A 267 13.73 -9.32 10.60
C THR A 267 12.83 -8.78 11.71
N LYS A 268 12.43 -7.51 11.64
CA LYS A 268 11.55 -6.92 12.65
C LYS A 268 10.15 -7.52 12.61
N THR A 269 9.60 -7.73 11.42
CA THR A 269 8.28 -8.36 11.25
C THR A 269 8.22 -9.76 11.86
N ILE A 270 9.22 -10.61 11.55
CA ILE A 270 9.27 -11.98 12.11
C ILE A 270 9.49 -11.95 13.62
N ALA A 271 10.32 -11.05 14.13
CA ALA A 271 10.56 -10.92 15.57
C ALA A 271 9.29 -10.49 16.32
N ALA A 272 8.56 -9.50 15.78
CA ALA A 272 7.29 -9.04 16.33
C ALA A 272 6.21 -10.15 16.27
N ALA A 273 6.07 -10.83 15.14
CA ALA A 273 5.11 -11.92 14.98
C ALA A 273 5.33 -13.06 15.97
N LYS A 274 6.58 -13.43 16.23
CA LYS A 274 6.93 -14.43 17.26
C LYS A 274 6.61 -13.95 18.67
N ARG A 275 6.92 -12.70 19.00
CA ARG A 275 6.69 -12.11 20.33
C ARG A 275 5.21 -12.03 20.66
N GLU A 276 4.37 -11.66 19.67
CA GLU A 276 2.92 -11.52 19.80
C GLU A 276 2.17 -12.86 19.61
N ASN A 277 2.87 -13.99 19.42
CA ASN A 277 2.29 -15.32 19.18
C ASN A 277 1.29 -15.34 18.00
N CYS A 278 1.64 -14.71 16.90
CA CYS A 278 0.78 -14.61 15.73
C CYS A 278 0.60 -15.96 15.02
N ALA A 279 -0.59 -16.17 14.44
CA ALA A 279 -0.89 -17.32 13.57
C ALA A 279 -0.22 -17.21 12.18
N GLY A 280 0.02 -15.99 11.71
CA GLY A 280 0.58 -15.74 10.39
C GLY A 280 1.05 -14.29 10.21
N ILE A 281 1.59 -14.04 9.03
CA ILE A 281 2.09 -12.71 8.62
C ILE A 281 1.39 -12.30 7.32
N VAL A 282 0.96 -11.06 7.26
CA VAL A 282 0.43 -10.40 6.06
C VAL A 282 1.41 -9.31 5.62
N LEU A 283 1.77 -9.28 4.34
CA LEU A 283 2.60 -8.24 3.73
C LEU A 283 1.77 -7.52 2.67
N VAL A 284 1.56 -6.21 2.84
CA VAL A 284 0.70 -5.38 1.98
C VAL A 284 1.27 -3.99 1.73
N GLY A 285 0.64 -3.24 0.84
CA GLY A 285 1.08 -1.92 0.38
C GLY A 285 1.97 -1.99 -0.86
N GLY A 286 2.20 -0.87 -1.53
CA GLY A 286 2.90 -0.81 -2.82
C GLY A 286 4.31 -1.41 -2.80
N VAL A 287 5.06 -1.29 -1.69
CA VAL A 287 6.40 -1.90 -1.54
C VAL A 287 6.31 -3.43 -1.39
N ALA A 288 5.16 -3.98 -1.02
CA ALA A 288 4.93 -5.43 -1.05
C ALA A 288 5.02 -6.03 -2.47
N ALA A 289 5.02 -5.22 -3.51
CA ALA A 289 5.33 -5.63 -4.88
C ALA A 289 6.83 -5.95 -5.11
N ASN A 290 7.73 -5.54 -4.20
CA ASN A 290 9.15 -5.82 -4.32
C ASN A 290 9.43 -7.32 -4.18
N GLY A 291 9.95 -7.95 -5.25
CA GLY A 291 10.23 -9.39 -5.32
C GLY A 291 11.15 -9.87 -4.18
N PRO A 292 12.34 -9.29 -4.00
CA PRO A 292 13.24 -9.67 -2.90
C PRO A 292 12.63 -9.57 -1.50
N LEU A 293 11.76 -8.60 -1.24
CA LEU A 293 11.04 -8.50 0.04
C LEU A 293 10.08 -9.69 0.22
N ARG A 294 9.27 -9.99 -0.80
CA ARG A 294 8.33 -11.14 -0.80
C ARG A 294 9.05 -12.45 -0.57
N GLU A 295 10.05 -12.73 -1.38
CA GLU A 295 10.82 -13.97 -1.33
C GLU A 295 11.54 -14.14 0.01
N THR A 296 12.20 -13.08 0.48
CA THR A 296 12.94 -13.13 1.75
C THR A 296 12.00 -13.36 2.93
N LEU A 297 10.82 -12.71 2.94
CA LEU A 297 9.86 -12.90 4.02
C LEU A 297 9.30 -14.33 4.03
N VAL A 298 8.91 -14.86 2.86
CA VAL A 298 8.40 -16.23 2.74
C VAL A 298 9.45 -17.26 3.16
N VAL A 299 10.70 -17.10 2.72
CA VAL A 299 11.78 -18.06 3.02
C VAL A 299 12.19 -18.01 4.50
N LYS A 300 12.26 -16.82 5.10
CA LYS A 300 12.74 -16.66 6.49
C LYS A 300 11.63 -16.82 7.55
N SER A 301 10.37 -16.70 7.17
CA SER A 301 9.26 -16.79 8.12
C SER A 301 9.01 -18.23 8.56
N PRO A 302 8.94 -18.51 9.87
CA PRO A 302 8.47 -19.79 10.37
C PRO A 302 6.93 -19.91 10.39
N LEU A 303 6.22 -18.82 10.09
CA LEU A 303 4.76 -18.70 10.07
C LEU A 303 4.25 -18.60 8.63
N PRO A 304 3.01 -19.01 8.36
CA PRO A 304 2.37 -18.76 7.06
C PRO A 304 2.44 -17.28 6.69
N VAL A 305 2.72 -16.98 5.42
CA VAL A 305 2.79 -15.62 4.89
C VAL A 305 1.76 -15.44 3.80
N SER A 306 0.88 -14.46 3.95
CA SER A 306 -0.08 -14.05 2.92
C SER A 306 0.35 -12.72 2.30
N ILE A 307 0.47 -12.71 0.98
CA ILE A 307 0.83 -11.53 0.19
C ILE A 307 -0.14 -11.44 -0.99
N PRO A 308 -0.84 -10.32 -1.20
CA PRO A 308 -1.76 -10.18 -2.33
C PRO A 308 -1.03 -10.30 -3.67
N PRO A 309 -1.76 -10.62 -4.77
CA PRO A 309 -1.25 -10.47 -6.13
C PRO A 309 -0.77 -9.04 -6.37
N PHE A 310 0.20 -8.86 -7.29
CA PHE A 310 0.78 -7.53 -7.58
C PHE A 310 -0.27 -6.45 -7.82
N LYS A 311 -1.34 -6.77 -8.54
CA LYS A 311 -2.44 -5.85 -8.87
C LYS A 311 -3.24 -5.35 -7.65
N LEU A 312 -3.12 -6.03 -6.50
CA LEU A 312 -3.80 -5.68 -5.26
C LEU A 312 -2.82 -5.16 -4.18
N CYS A 313 -1.53 -5.05 -4.48
CA CYS A 313 -0.54 -4.48 -3.55
C CYS A 313 -0.56 -2.94 -3.53
N THR A 314 -0.77 -2.31 -4.69
CA THR A 314 -0.89 -0.85 -4.81
C THR A 314 -2.30 -0.39 -4.49
N ASP A 315 -2.50 0.93 -4.39
CA ASP A 315 -3.80 1.53 -4.11
C ASP A 315 -4.84 1.09 -5.15
N ASN A 316 -5.96 0.56 -4.68
CA ASN A 316 -6.99 0.00 -5.55
C ASN A 316 -8.36 -0.05 -4.88
N GLY A 317 -9.43 -0.06 -5.70
CA GLY A 317 -10.82 -0.08 -5.22
C GLY A 317 -11.23 -1.40 -4.58
N ALA A 318 -10.67 -2.53 -5.03
CA ALA A 318 -11.02 -3.84 -4.49
C ALA A 318 -10.61 -3.99 -3.02
N MET A 319 -9.46 -3.44 -2.59
CA MET A 319 -9.05 -3.45 -1.20
C MET A 319 -10.03 -2.67 -0.30
N ILE A 320 -10.56 -1.56 -0.82
CA ILE A 320 -11.56 -0.75 -0.11
C ILE A 320 -12.91 -1.48 -0.07
N ALA A 321 -13.30 -2.15 -1.15
CA ALA A 321 -14.49 -2.98 -1.16
C ALA A 321 -14.39 -4.16 -0.18
N MET A 322 -13.22 -4.79 -0.04
CA MET A 322 -12.95 -5.86 0.94
C MET A 322 -13.09 -5.37 2.38
N SER A 323 -12.46 -4.25 2.73
CA SER A 323 -12.63 -3.64 4.05
C SER A 323 -14.09 -3.21 4.28
N GLY A 324 -14.73 -2.64 3.25
CA GLY A 324 -16.15 -2.32 3.26
C GLY A 324 -17.04 -3.54 3.53
N LEU A 325 -16.73 -4.70 2.94
CA LEU A 325 -17.44 -5.95 3.17
C LEU A 325 -17.38 -6.39 4.64
N VAL A 326 -16.19 -6.35 5.24
CA VAL A 326 -15.98 -6.70 6.65
C VAL A 326 -16.75 -5.72 7.54
N ASN A 327 -16.61 -4.43 7.30
CA ASN A 327 -17.32 -3.38 8.05
C ASN A 327 -18.85 -3.51 7.91
N TYR A 328 -19.33 -3.80 6.71
CA TYR A 328 -20.75 -4.03 6.45
C TYR A 328 -21.30 -5.22 7.25
N ARG A 329 -20.56 -6.34 7.28
CA ARG A 329 -20.90 -7.53 8.06
C ARG A 329 -20.91 -7.29 9.55
N ASN A 330 -20.01 -6.43 10.03
CA ASN A 330 -19.95 -6.00 11.43
C ASN A 330 -21.01 -4.95 11.79
N GLY A 331 -21.92 -4.63 10.87
CA GLY A 331 -23.05 -3.73 11.11
C GLY A 331 -22.75 -2.26 10.91
N ARG A 332 -21.54 -1.88 10.45
CA ARG A 332 -21.18 -0.48 10.25
C ARG A 332 -22.02 0.13 9.12
N ARG A 333 -22.57 1.29 9.39
CA ARG A 333 -23.30 2.16 8.46
C ARG A 333 -22.97 3.60 8.84
N ASP A 334 -22.39 4.34 7.92
CA ASP A 334 -22.00 5.72 8.19
C ASP A 334 -23.05 6.69 7.63
N ASP A 335 -23.25 7.81 8.29
CA ASP A 335 -24.17 8.85 7.93
C ASP A 335 -23.54 9.88 6.96
N TRP A 336 -24.33 10.86 6.54
CA TRP A 336 -23.92 11.91 5.60
C TRP A 336 -22.93 12.92 6.20
N ASP A 337 -22.77 12.93 7.51
CA ASP A 337 -21.80 13.75 8.24
C ASP A 337 -20.38 13.12 8.28
N LEU A 338 -20.21 11.87 7.83
CA LEU A 338 -18.89 11.29 7.65
C LEU A 338 -17.96 12.25 6.89
N ASP A 339 -16.83 12.60 7.47
CA ASP A 339 -15.87 13.53 6.87
C ASP A 339 -14.51 12.87 6.64
N VAL A 340 -13.66 13.52 5.87
CA VAL A 340 -12.31 13.08 5.59
C VAL A 340 -11.39 13.36 6.77
N ILE A 341 -10.51 12.39 7.07
CA ILE A 341 -9.49 12.52 8.12
C ILE A 341 -8.13 12.21 7.50
N PRO A 342 -7.43 13.22 6.95
CA PRO A 342 -6.16 13.03 6.24
C PRO A 342 -5.07 12.31 7.04
N SER A 343 -5.11 12.41 8.37
CA SER A 343 -4.17 11.78 9.30
C SER A 343 -4.79 10.63 10.10
N LEU A 344 -5.81 9.96 9.55
CA LEU A 344 -6.48 8.85 10.21
C LEU A 344 -5.49 7.71 10.48
N ARG A 345 -5.40 7.28 11.72
CA ARG A 345 -4.51 6.16 12.08
C ARG A 345 -5.24 4.83 11.96
N ILE A 346 -4.48 3.78 11.64
CA ILE A 346 -5.01 2.41 11.69
C ILE A 346 -5.44 2.06 13.12
N GLY A 347 -6.54 1.30 13.24
CA GLY A 347 -7.08 0.89 14.55
C GLY A 347 -7.78 2.00 15.34
N THR A 348 -7.87 3.23 14.82
CA THR A 348 -8.77 4.21 15.38
C THR A 348 -10.14 4.00 14.76
N SER A 349 -11.07 3.41 15.52
CA SER A 349 -12.48 3.44 15.14
C SER A 349 -12.90 4.91 15.06
N SER A 350 -13.46 5.32 13.95
CA SER A 350 -14.20 6.58 13.83
C SER A 350 -15.53 6.46 14.61
N LEU A 351 -15.45 6.13 15.89
CA LEU A 351 -16.54 6.29 16.83
C LEU A 351 -16.35 7.68 17.46
N VAL A 352 -16.86 8.69 16.80
CA VAL A 352 -17.26 9.95 17.42
C VAL A 352 -18.75 10.09 17.20
#